data_7aa17dae4a81b400f579d6ea1d959228
#
_entry.id   7aa17dae4a81b400f579d6ea1d959228
#
_cell.length_a   1.000
_cell.length_b   1.000
_cell.length_c   1.000
_cell.angle_alpha   90.00
_cell.angle_beta   90.00
_cell.angle_gamma   90.00
#
_symmetry.space_group_name_H-M   'P 1'
#
loop_
_entity.id
_entity.type
_entity.pdbx_description
1 polymer ?
#
loop_
_entity_poly.entity_id
_entity_poly.type
_entity_poly.pdbx_seq_one_letter_code
_entity_poly.pdbx_strand_id
1 'polypeptide(L)'
;QSGQIASVALMDARSIAATAANKGFLTPATDMDVEYKGQKYHFDKNIYANRVFDSHGVADPSVEIKFGPNIKDWPAMAALPKNLLLKVVSEIHDPVTTTDELIPSGETSSYRSNPLGLAEFALSRKDPAYVGRAKEVQKAEKAIEAGQCPLEVLDELKPVMAKVRKTYPEAGEGNLGIGSTIFAVKPGDGSA
;
A
#
# COMPACT_ATOMS: atom_id res chain seq x y z
N GLN A 1 -3.94 22.76 7.71
CA GLN A 1 -2.67 23.46 7.88
C GLN A 1 -2.79 24.45 9.03
N SER A 2 -1.71 24.66 9.79
CA SER A 2 -1.68 25.62 10.89
C SER A 2 -2.04 27.04 10.40
N GLY A 3 -2.96 27.70 11.08
CA GLY A 3 -3.42 29.04 10.70
C GLY A 3 -4.54 29.10 9.65
N GLN A 4 -4.99 27.96 9.16
CA GLN A 4 -6.11 27.91 8.23
C GLN A 4 -7.41 27.71 8.99
N ILE A 5 -8.37 28.63 8.82
CA ILE A 5 -9.74 28.49 9.34
C ILE A 5 -10.54 27.73 8.29
N ALA A 6 -11.05 26.58 8.64
CA ALA A 6 -11.91 25.77 7.79
C ALA A 6 -13.11 25.24 8.57
N SER A 7 -14.26 25.16 7.91
CA SER A 7 -15.47 24.55 8.42
C SER A 7 -15.96 23.49 7.44
N VAL A 8 -16.54 22.42 7.96
CA VAL A 8 -17.16 21.37 7.17
C VAL A 8 -18.63 21.29 7.55
N ALA A 9 -19.50 21.33 6.55
CA ALA A 9 -20.93 21.15 6.73
C ALA A 9 -21.42 19.99 5.86
N LEU A 10 -22.19 19.08 6.45
CA LEU A 10 -22.88 18.04 5.70
C LEU A 10 -24.16 18.61 5.11
N MET A 11 -24.26 18.63 3.79
CA MET A 11 -25.38 19.18 3.05
C MET A 11 -25.76 18.28 1.88
N ASP A 12 -27.04 18.36 1.47
CA ASP A 12 -27.47 17.78 0.21
C ASP A 12 -26.96 18.58 -1.01
N ALA A 13 -26.96 17.96 -2.18
CA ALA A 13 -26.39 18.57 -3.40
C ALA A 13 -27.07 19.91 -3.78
N ARG A 14 -28.35 20.09 -3.49
CA ARG A 14 -29.08 21.32 -3.81
C ARG A 14 -28.65 22.47 -2.88
N SER A 15 -28.49 22.18 -1.59
CA SER A 15 -27.99 23.16 -0.61
C SER A 15 -26.51 23.52 -0.89
N ILE A 16 -25.69 22.58 -1.40
CA ILE A 16 -24.34 22.87 -1.88
C ILE A 16 -24.40 23.86 -3.06
N ALA A 17 -25.26 23.60 -4.03
CA ALA A 17 -25.44 24.48 -5.18
C ALA A 17 -25.98 25.87 -4.79
N ALA A 18 -26.95 25.94 -3.86
CA ALA A 18 -27.49 27.19 -3.32
C ALA A 18 -26.40 27.99 -2.60
N THR A 19 -25.59 27.35 -1.78
CA THR A 19 -24.47 27.97 -1.07
C THR A 19 -23.40 28.51 -2.05
N ALA A 20 -23.10 27.76 -3.11
CA ALA A 20 -22.19 28.22 -4.15
C ALA A 20 -22.74 29.41 -4.92
N ALA A 21 -24.03 29.37 -5.30
CA ALA A 21 -24.71 30.47 -5.98
C ALA A 21 -24.76 31.76 -5.12
N ASN A 22 -24.86 31.59 -3.80
CA ASN A 22 -24.84 32.68 -2.82
C ASN A 22 -23.41 32.99 -2.32
N LYS A 23 -22.41 32.90 -3.20
CA LYS A 23 -21.01 33.30 -2.95
C LYS A 23 -20.34 32.62 -1.74
N GLY A 24 -20.78 31.41 -1.39
CA GLY A 24 -20.23 30.63 -0.27
C GLY A 24 -20.90 30.90 1.08
N PHE A 25 -21.92 31.75 1.14
CA PHE A 25 -22.74 31.88 2.35
C PHE A 25 -23.63 30.68 2.48
N LEU A 26 -23.57 30.01 3.63
CA LEU A 26 -24.34 28.79 3.93
C LEU A 26 -25.84 29.05 3.69
N THR A 27 -26.40 28.39 2.68
CA THR A 27 -27.74 28.66 2.19
C THR A 27 -28.49 27.34 1.97
N PRO A 28 -29.62 27.10 2.68
CA PRO A 28 -30.47 25.97 2.37
C PRO A 28 -31.07 26.08 0.97
N ALA A 29 -31.33 24.95 0.33
CA ALA A 29 -31.98 24.94 -1.00
C ALA A 29 -33.38 25.55 -0.99
N THR A 30 -34.04 25.53 0.15
CA THR A 30 -35.37 26.11 0.35
C THR A 30 -35.40 27.64 0.33
N ASP A 31 -34.26 28.28 0.54
CA ASP A 31 -34.14 29.75 0.54
C ASP A 31 -33.87 30.33 -0.86
N MET A 32 -33.72 29.46 -1.86
CA MET A 32 -33.51 29.84 -3.25
C MET A 32 -34.77 29.60 -4.07
N ASP A 33 -35.21 30.64 -4.77
CA ASP A 33 -36.31 30.50 -5.74
C ASP A 33 -35.84 29.83 -7.03
N VAL A 34 -35.61 28.52 -6.95
CA VAL A 34 -35.14 27.68 -8.06
C VAL A 34 -36.10 26.55 -8.31
N GLU A 35 -36.71 26.54 -9.48
CA GLU A 35 -37.54 25.41 -9.93
C GLU A 35 -36.61 24.23 -10.28
N TYR A 36 -36.60 23.20 -9.45
CA TYR A 36 -35.89 21.96 -9.73
C TYR A 36 -36.72 21.06 -10.63
N LYS A 37 -36.52 21.16 -11.93
CA LYS A 37 -37.12 20.21 -12.88
C LYS A 37 -36.47 18.85 -12.68
N GLY A 38 -37.29 17.89 -12.23
CA GLY A 38 -36.81 16.49 -12.13
C GLY A 38 -36.38 15.98 -13.48
N GLN A 39 -35.14 15.62 -13.61
CA GLN A 39 -34.65 14.94 -14.81
C GLN A 39 -35.18 13.50 -14.83
N LYS A 40 -35.72 13.07 -15.98
CA LYS A 40 -36.07 11.67 -16.14
C LYS A 40 -34.79 10.85 -16.14
N TYR A 41 -34.76 9.83 -15.31
CA TYR A 41 -33.67 8.87 -15.34
C TYR A 41 -33.61 8.21 -16.72
N HIS A 42 -32.44 8.26 -17.31
CA HIS A 42 -32.16 7.58 -18.58
C HIS A 42 -30.97 6.61 -18.35
N PHE A 43 -31.23 5.34 -18.56
CA PHE A 43 -30.19 4.33 -18.52
C PHE A 43 -29.88 3.85 -19.92
N ASP A 44 -28.66 4.05 -20.37
CA ASP A 44 -28.15 3.48 -21.60
C ASP A 44 -27.15 2.36 -21.28
N LYS A 45 -27.59 1.12 -21.46
CA LYS A 45 -26.75 -0.05 -21.24
C LYS A 45 -25.51 -0.10 -22.14
N ASN A 46 -25.54 0.58 -23.30
CA ASN A 46 -24.41 0.60 -24.22
C ASN A 46 -23.19 1.30 -23.62
N ILE A 47 -23.40 2.22 -22.70
CA ILE A 47 -22.31 2.85 -21.94
C ILE A 47 -21.51 1.80 -21.16
N TYR A 48 -22.19 0.82 -20.60
CA TYR A 48 -21.56 -0.32 -19.92
C TYR A 48 -20.97 -1.32 -20.91
N ALA A 49 -21.76 -1.73 -21.91
CA ALA A 49 -21.35 -2.71 -22.91
C ALA A 49 -20.08 -2.28 -23.66
N ASN A 50 -19.92 -0.97 -23.92
CA ASN A 50 -18.74 -0.43 -24.59
C ASN A 50 -17.48 -0.35 -23.71
N ARG A 51 -17.60 -0.60 -22.41
CA ARG A 51 -16.47 -0.51 -21.45
C ARG A 51 -16.07 -1.84 -20.84
N VAL A 52 -16.90 -2.83 -20.95
CA VAL A 52 -16.69 -4.15 -20.35
C VAL A 52 -16.67 -5.19 -21.48
N PHE A 53 -15.58 -5.94 -21.55
CA PHE A 53 -15.56 -7.13 -22.38
C PHE A 53 -16.45 -8.21 -21.75
N ASP A 54 -17.48 -8.62 -22.44
CA ASP A 54 -18.37 -9.70 -22.01
C ASP A 54 -18.13 -10.94 -22.90
N SER A 55 -17.48 -11.93 -22.34
CA SER A 55 -17.24 -13.22 -23.00
C SER A 55 -18.46 -14.14 -22.96
N HIS A 56 -19.59 -13.72 -22.34
CA HIS A 56 -20.76 -14.56 -22.12
C HIS A 56 -20.45 -15.92 -21.45
N GLY A 57 -19.44 -15.94 -20.59
CA GLY A 57 -18.98 -17.15 -19.88
C GLY A 57 -18.14 -18.11 -20.72
N VAL A 58 -17.77 -17.74 -21.94
CA VAL A 58 -16.91 -18.54 -22.82
C VAL A 58 -15.49 -17.97 -22.79
N ALA A 59 -14.50 -18.83 -22.53
CA ALA A 59 -13.11 -18.41 -22.59
C ALA A 59 -12.68 -18.16 -24.03
N ASP A 60 -12.08 -17.01 -24.28
CA ASP A 60 -11.47 -16.67 -25.55
C ASP A 60 -9.95 -16.48 -25.37
N PRO A 61 -9.14 -17.49 -25.73
CA PRO A 61 -7.69 -17.42 -25.55
C PRO A 61 -7.00 -16.43 -26.52
N SER A 62 -7.72 -15.88 -27.51
CA SER A 62 -7.17 -14.86 -28.41
C SER A 62 -7.18 -13.46 -27.79
N VAL A 63 -7.90 -13.26 -26.68
CA VAL A 63 -7.98 -11.96 -26.00
C VAL A 63 -6.71 -11.70 -25.21
N GLU A 64 -5.98 -10.67 -25.62
CA GLU A 64 -4.79 -10.21 -24.92
C GLU A 64 -5.17 -9.36 -23.69
N ILE A 65 -4.60 -9.70 -22.53
CA ILE A 65 -4.73 -8.89 -21.33
C ILE A 65 -3.70 -7.76 -21.37
N LYS A 66 -4.18 -6.51 -21.43
CA LYS A 66 -3.31 -5.33 -21.37
C LYS A 66 -3.47 -4.63 -20.04
N PHE A 67 -2.38 -4.57 -19.30
CA PHE A 67 -2.36 -3.85 -18.03
C PHE A 67 -2.37 -2.34 -18.26
N GLY A 68 -3.10 -1.63 -17.42
CA GLY A 68 -3.00 -0.17 -17.33
C GLY A 68 -1.60 0.26 -16.82
N PRO A 69 -1.26 1.56 -16.92
CA PRO A 69 0.11 2.04 -16.65
C PRO A 69 0.61 1.76 -15.23
N ASN A 70 -0.29 1.71 -14.25
CA ASN A 70 0.04 1.46 -12.83
C ASN A 70 -0.27 0.04 -12.37
N ILE A 71 -0.65 -0.86 -13.27
CA ILE A 71 -0.89 -2.27 -12.95
C ILE A 71 0.36 -3.05 -13.29
N LYS A 72 0.91 -3.76 -12.31
CA LYS A 72 2.11 -4.59 -12.44
C LYS A 72 1.85 -5.97 -11.86
N ASP A 73 2.47 -6.96 -12.44
CA ASP A 73 2.48 -8.30 -11.87
C ASP A 73 3.20 -8.31 -10.53
N TRP A 74 2.89 -9.33 -9.75
CA TRP A 74 3.65 -9.65 -8.55
C TRP A 74 5.11 -9.93 -8.92
N PRO A 75 6.06 -9.50 -8.09
CA PRO A 75 7.46 -9.89 -8.30
C PRO A 75 7.60 -11.41 -8.18
N ALA A 76 8.61 -11.95 -8.84
CA ALA A 76 9.01 -13.33 -8.59
C ALA A 76 9.36 -13.50 -7.10
N MET A 77 8.81 -14.52 -6.48
CA MET A 77 9.04 -14.84 -5.06
C MET A 77 9.72 -16.19 -4.95
N ALA A 78 10.85 -16.22 -4.27
CA ALA A 78 11.52 -17.47 -3.92
C ALA A 78 10.73 -18.21 -2.82
N ALA A 79 10.85 -19.54 -2.79
CA ALA A 79 10.32 -20.32 -1.69
C ALA A 79 11.02 -19.95 -0.38
N LEU A 80 10.28 -19.85 0.71
CA LEU A 80 10.87 -19.59 2.02
C LEU A 80 11.80 -20.73 2.42
N PRO A 81 13.02 -20.44 2.86
CA PRO A 81 13.92 -21.43 3.37
C PRO A 81 13.46 -21.94 4.75
N LYS A 82 14.11 -23.00 5.23
CA LYS A 82 13.77 -23.61 6.53
C LYS A 82 13.98 -22.65 7.72
N ASN A 83 14.99 -21.77 7.63
CA ASN A 83 15.35 -20.84 8.68
C ASN A 83 15.36 -19.40 8.14
N LEU A 84 14.93 -18.45 8.97
CA LEU A 84 14.95 -17.03 8.66
C LEU A 84 15.72 -16.27 9.73
N LEU A 85 16.66 -15.44 9.30
CA LEU A 85 17.30 -14.43 10.13
C LEU A 85 16.65 -13.07 9.81
N LEU A 86 15.95 -12.52 10.79
CA LEU A 86 15.22 -11.27 10.62
C LEU A 86 15.92 -10.14 11.37
N LYS A 87 16.23 -9.06 10.65
CA LYS A 87 16.72 -7.83 11.25
C LYS A 87 15.53 -6.91 11.56
N VAL A 88 15.43 -6.43 12.81
CA VAL A 88 14.50 -5.36 13.17
C VAL A 88 15.01 -4.06 12.56
N VAL A 89 14.26 -3.51 11.62
CA VAL A 89 14.63 -2.29 10.90
C VAL A 89 13.72 -1.10 11.23
N SER A 90 12.67 -1.33 12.01
CA SER A 90 11.82 -0.29 12.58
C SER A 90 11.22 -0.76 13.89
N GLU A 91 11.08 0.16 14.84
CA GLU A 91 10.44 -0.09 16.14
C GLU A 91 9.28 0.87 16.32
N ILE A 92 8.10 0.32 16.62
CA ILE A 92 6.88 1.06 16.87
C ILE A 92 6.49 0.88 18.34
N HIS A 93 6.60 1.95 19.10
CA HIS A 93 6.28 1.96 20.54
C HIS A 93 4.89 2.52 20.84
N ASP A 94 4.20 3.03 19.86
CA ASP A 94 2.83 3.54 20.02
C ASP A 94 1.86 2.41 20.37
N PRO A 95 0.87 2.70 21.22
CA PRO A 95 -0.12 1.69 21.61
C PRO A 95 -1.07 1.31 20.46
N VAL A 96 -1.18 2.14 19.45
CA VAL A 96 -2.03 1.93 18.27
C VAL A 96 -1.24 2.24 17.02
N THR A 97 -1.36 1.37 16.01
CA THR A 97 -0.84 1.60 14.65
C THR A 97 -1.98 1.40 13.68
N THR A 98 -2.28 2.40 12.89
CA THR A 98 -3.36 2.38 11.92
C THR A 98 -2.90 1.89 10.55
N THR A 99 -3.82 1.41 9.74
CA THR A 99 -3.55 1.02 8.36
C THR A 99 -2.95 2.17 7.54
N ASP A 100 -3.41 3.40 7.77
CA ASP A 100 -2.90 4.60 7.10
C ASP A 100 -1.46 4.98 7.52
N GLU A 101 -1.02 4.57 8.71
CA GLU A 101 0.38 4.71 9.13
C GLU A 101 1.26 3.65 8.47
N LEU A 102 0.74 2.45 8.28
CA LEU A 102 1.46 1.38 7.57
C LEU A 102 1.55 1.68 6.07
N ILE A 103 0.42 2.00 5.44
CA ILE A 103 0.35 2.34 4.02
C ILE A 103 -0.65 3.49 3.84
N PRO A 104 -0.18 4.74 3.60
CA PRO A 104 -1.05 5.91 3.49
C PRO A 104 -1.92 5.84 2.24
N SER A 105 -3.22 5.65 2.42
CA SER A 105 -4.19 5.37 1.35
C SER A 105 -4.32 6.48 0.32
N GLY A 106 -4.21 7.74 0.74
CA GLY A 106 -4.31 8.90 -0.16
C GLY A 106 -3.17 8.96 -1.18
N GLU A 107 -1.95 8.73 -0.72
CA GLU A 107 -0.74 8.81 -1.55
C GLU A 107 -0.56 7.57 -2.43
N THR A 108 -1.12 6.43 -2.01
CA THR A 108 -0.90 5.13 -2.66
C THR A 108 -2.04 4.68 -3.55
N SER A 109 -3.08 5.49 -3.72
CA SER A 109 -4.28 5.12 -4.50
C SER A 109 -3.96 4.64 -5.93
N SER A 110 -2.95 5.25 -6.57
CA SER A 110 -2.50 4.88 -7.92
C SER A 110 -1.64 3.61 -7.97
N TYR A 111 -1.19 3.10 -6.82
CA TYR A 111 -0.28 1.94 -6.74
C TYR A 111 -0.93 0.68 -6.21
N ARG A 112 -2.25 0.66 -5.99
CA ARG A 112 -2.97 -0.49 -5.40
C ARG A 112 -2.80 -1.81 -6.16
N SER A 113 -2.57 -1.72 -7.46
CA SER A 113 -2.30 -2.87 -8.34
C SER A 113 -0.83 -2.94 -8.78
N ASN A 114 0.08 -2.36 -7.98
CA ASN A 114 1.52 -2.39 -8.19
C ASN A 114 2.21 -2.68 -6.84
N PRO A 115 2.41 -3.95 -6.49
CA PRO A 115 2.91 -4.34 -5.17
C PRO A 115 4.24 -3.69 -4.79
N LEU A 116 5.19 -3.64 -5.71
CA LEU A 116 6.50 -3.02 -5.46
C LEU A 116 6.39 -1.49 -5.32
N GLY A 117 5.58 -0.85 -6.17
CA GLY A 117 5.31 0.58 -6.07
C GLY A 117 4.60 0.94 -4.77
N LEU A 118 3.67 0.10 -4.31
CA LEU A 118 2.98 0.27 -3.03
C LEU A 118 3.94 0.12 -1.85
N ALA A 119 4.84 -0.86 -1.90
CA ALA A 119 5.81 -1.12 -0.84
C ALA A 119 6.77 0.05 -0.57
N GLU A 120 7.02 0.92 -1.57
CA GLU A 120 7.84 2.13 -1.38
C GLU A 120 7.25 3.14 -0.38
N PHE A 121 5.96 3.03 -0.10
CA PHE A 121 5.26 3.90 0.85
C PHE A 121 5.08 3.29 2.23
N ALA A 122 5.57 2.07 2.45
CA ALA A 122 5.43 1.39 3.74
C ALA A 122 6.04 2.25 4.86
N LEU A 123 5.25 2.54 5.90
CA LEU A 123 5.59 3.38 7.06
C LEU A 123 6.04 4.81 6.71
N SER A 124 5.80 5.31 5.50
CA SER A 124 6.33 6.61 5.05
C SER A 124 5.97 7.79 5.95
N ARG A 125 4.84 7.73 6.64
CA ARG A 125 4.41 8.76 7.60
C ARG A 125 4.97 8.56 9.01
N LYS A 126 5.22 7.32 9.41
CA LYS A 126 5.65 6.99 10.77
C LYS A 126 7.16 6.85 10.89
N ASP A 127 7.76 6.21 9.93
CA ASP A 127 9.20 5.97 9.85
C ASP A 127 9.68 6.08 8.40
N PRO A 128 9.87 7.31 7.88
CA PRO A 128 10.22 7.50 6.46
C PRO A 128 11.50 6.80 6.01
N ALA A 129 12.38 6.43 6.92
CA ALA A 129 13.62 5.73 6.60
C ALA A 129 13.48 4.20 6.56
N TYR A 130 12.29 3.67 6.94
CA TYR A 130 12.04 2.23 7.01
C TYR A 130 12.36 1.49 5.71
N VAL A 131 11.80 1.95 4.59
CA VAL A 131 11.99 1.29 3.28
C VAL A 131 13.46 1.27 2.88
N GLY A 132 14.20 2.35 3.12
CA GLY A 132 15.64 2.41 2.87
C GLY A 132 16.40 1.33 3.66
N ARG A 133 16.14 1.22 4.97
CA ARG A 133 16.78 0.22 5.82
C ARG A 133 16.39 -1.22 5.43
N ALA A 134 15.12 -1.45 5.07
CA ALA A 134 14.67 -2.75 4.59
C ALA A 134 15.36 -3.17 3.29
N LYS A 135 15.57 -2.23 2.38
CA LYS A 135 16.32 -2.47 1.12
C LYS A 135 17.78 -2.81 1.35
N GLU A 136 18.43 -2.25 2.36
CA GLU A 136 19.79 -2.64 2.70
C GLU A 136 19.86 -4.11 3.16
N VAL A 137 18.88 -4.56 3.95
CA VAL A 137 18.81 -5.98 4.34
C VAL A 137 18.47 -6.86 3.14
N GLN A 138 17.61 -6.41 2.23
CA GLN A 138 17.27 -7.15 1.01
C GLN A 138 18.49 -7.45 0.13
N LYS A 139 19.51 -6.59 0.15
CA LYS A 139 20.74 -6.85 -0.61
C LYS A 139 21.41 -8.16 -0.18
N ALA A 140 21.36 -8.50 1.11
CA ALA A 140 21.92 -9.74 1.62
C ALA A 140 21.13 -10.97 1.13
N GLU A 141 19.79 -10.90 1.08
CA GLU A 141 18.98 -11.97 0.51
C GLU A 141 19.23 -12.14 -0.99
N LYS A 142 19.31 -11.05 -1.74
CA LYS A 142 19.65 -11.09 -3.16
C LYS A 142 21.05 -11.67 -3.42
N ALA A 143 22.00 -11.46 -2.51
CA ALA A 143 23.29 -12.10 -2.61
C ALA A 143 23.20 -13.63 -2.45
N ILE A 144 22.36 -14.10 -1.51
CA ILE A 144 22.10 -15.54 -1.36
C ILE A 144 21.47 -16.12 -2.63
N GLU A 145 20.42 -15.46 -3.16
CA GLU A 145 19.76 -15.87 -4.41
C GLU A 145 20.72 -15.93 -5.60
N ALA A 146 21.71 -15.04 -5.63
CA ALA A 146 22.75 -15.00 -6.64
C ALA A 146 23.92 -15.97 -6.38
N GLY A 147 23.88 -16.79 -5.31
CA GLY A 147 24.96 -17.67 -4.91
C GLY A 147 26.20 -16.93 -4.36
N GLN A 148 26.04 -15.68 -3.93
CA GLN A 148 27.09 -14.86 -3.33
C GLN A 148 27.03 -14.90 -1.80
N CYS A 149 28.13 -14.54 -1.15
CA CYS A 149 28.21 -14.51 0.30
C CYS A 149 27.49 -13.25 0.86
N PRO A 150 26.41 -13.38 1.63
CA PRO A 150 25.69 -12.23 2.21
C PRO A 150 26.55 -11.42 3.19
N LEU A 151 27.60 -12.02 3.76
CA LEU A 151 28.50 -11.37 4.72
C LEU A 151 29.43 -10.32 4.06
N GLU A 152 29.56 -10.36 2.75
CA GLU A 152 30.32 -9.37 1.98
C GLU A 152 29.46 -8.14 1.63
N VAL A 153 28.14 -8.29 1.68
CA VAL A 153 27.20 -7.26 1.32
C VAL A 153 26.70 -6.50 2.55
N LEU A 154 26.58 -7.18 3.69
CA LEU A 154 26.08 -6.63 4.95
C LEU A 154 26.99 -7.05 6.11
N ASP A 155 28.00 -6.22 6.40
CA ASP A 155 29.07 -6.51 7.39
C ASP A 155 28.55 -6.83 8.79
N GLU A 156 27.45 -6.23 9.20
CA GLU A 156 26.83 -6.46 10.52
C GLU A 156 26.34 -7.90 10.70
N LEU A 157 26.18 -8.67 9.63
CA LEU A 157 25.82 -10.08 9.71
C LEU A 157 26.96 -10.95 10.25
N LYS A 158 28.22 -10.55 10.11
CA LYS A 158 29.38 -11.36 10.52
C LYS A 158 29.32 -11.79 11.99
N PRO A 159 29.18 -10.85 12.98
CA PRO A 159 29.10 -11.24 14.38
C PRO A 159 27.80 -11.99 14.72
N VAL A 160 26.71 -11.69 14.03
CA VAL A 160 25.41 -12.38 14.24
C VAL A 160 25.51 -13.81 13.75
N MET A 161 26.02 -14.04 12.55
CA MET A 161 26.17 -15.38 11.96
C MET A 161 27.13 -16.25 12.79
N ALA A 162 28.16 -15.69 13.37
CA ALA A 162 29.03 -16.42 14.28
C ALA A 162 28.27 -16.97 15.51
N LYS A 163 27.35 -16.18 16.06
CA LYS A 163 26.46 -16.62 17.16
C LYS A 163 25.43 -17.64 16.68
N VAL A 164 24.78 -17.38 15.55
CA VAL A 164 23.78 -18.30 14.97
C VAL A 164 24.39 -19.68 14.74
N ARG A 165 25.54 -19.77 14.08
CA ARG A 165 26.21 -21.05 13.81
C ARG A 165 26.62 -21.80 15.07
N LYS A 166 26.95 -21.07 16.14
CA LYS A 166 27.28 -21.67 17.44
C LYS A 166 26.05 -22.28 18.12
N THR A 167 24.90 -21.62 18.03
CA THR A 167 23.69 -21.98 18.75
C THR A 167 22.78 -22.91 17.91
N TYR A 168 22.76 -22.71 16.60
CA TYR A 168 21.96 -23.44 15.63
C TYR A 168 22.84 -23.90 14.46
N PRO A 169 23.65 -24.96 14.65
CA PRO A 169 24.57 -25.43 13.61
C PRO A 169 23.90 -25.81 12.28
N GLU A 170 22.62 -26.19 12.36
CA GLU A 170 21.79 -26.52 11.20
C GLU A 170 21.37 -25.31 10.37
N ALA A 171 21.42 -24.10 10.92
CA ALA A 171 21.13 -22.85 10.21
C ALA A 171 22.35 -22.41 9.41
N GLY A 172 22.55 -23.04 8.28
CA GLY A 172 23.71 -22.84 7.42
C GLY A 172 23.36 -22.55 5.96
N GLU A 173 24.35 -22.67 5.11
CA GLU A 173 24.23 -22.42 3.68
C GLU A 173 23.13 -23.30 3.04
N GLY A 174 22.29 -22.66 2.22
CA GLY A 174 21.19 -23.32 1.50
C GLY A 174 19.87 -23.51 2.26
N ASN A 175 19.84 -23.19 3.55
CA ASN A 175 18.59 -23.28 4.34
C ASN A 175 18.28 -22.05 5.18
N LEU A 176 18.99 -20.96 4.98
CA LEU A 176 18.84 -19.69 5.69
C LEU A 176 18.49 -18.57 4.72
N GLY A 177 17.39 -17.87 4.97
CA GLY A 177 17.05 -16.60 4.33
C GLY A 177 17.26 -15.43 5.27
N ILE A 178 17.46 -14.24 4.72
CA ILE A 178 17.68 -13.00 5.44
C ILE A 178 16.59 -12.01 5.09
N GLY A 179 15.91 -11.49 6.09
CA GLY A 179 14.82 -10.53 5.89
C GLY A 179 14.83 -9.41 6.90
N SER A 180 13.95 -8.45 6.68
CA SER A 180 13.67 -7.37 7.63
C SER A 180 12.35 -7.59 8.34
N THR A 181 12.22 -7.03 9.54
CA THR A 181 10.97 -7.04 10.31
C THR A 181 10.76 -5.73 11.05
N ILE A 182 9.52 -5.50 11.43
CA ILE A 182 9.12 -4.40 12.32
C ILE A 182 8.86 -4.98 13.71
N PHE A 183 9.38 -4.34 14.72
CA PHE A 183 8.99 -4.61 16.11
C PHE A 183 7.88 -3.65 16.52
N ALA A 184 6.77 -4.18 17.03
CA ALA A 184 5.68 -3.38 17.58
C ALA A 184 5.37 -3.83 19.00
N VAL A 185 5.24 -2.88 19.93
CA VAL A 185 4.97 -3.16 21.35
C VAL A 185 3.57 -3.74 21.54
N LYS A 186 2.61 -3.25 20.78
CA LYS A 186 1.27 -3.85 20.67
C LYS A 186 0.96 -4.12 19.20
N PRO A 187 0.89 -5.39 18.78
CA PRO A 187 0.44 -5.70 17.44
C PRO A 187 -1.05 -5.34 17.31
N GLY A 188 -1.35 -4.39 16.45
CA GLY A 188 -2.57 -4.31 15.72
C GLY A 188 -3.90 -4.15 16.44
N ASP A 189 -4.10 -3.07 17.20
CA ASP A 189 -5.47 -2.57 17.46
C ASP A 189 -6.02 -1.73 16.29
N GLY A 190 -5.24 -1.50 15.27
CA GLY A 190 -5.70 -0.97 14.01
C GLY A 190 -5.79 -2.11 13.03
N SER A 191 -6.97 -2.39 12.53
CA SER A 191 -7.19 -3.37 11.46
C SER A 191 -6.08 -3.32 10.41
N ALA A 192 -5.36 -4.38 10.28
CA ALA A 192 -4.57 -4.64 9.10
C ALA A 192 -5.46 -4.91 7.90
#